data_6cd78638f3ebeb0a412f4291d8e79b7b
#
_entry.id   6cd78638f3ebeb0a412f4291d8e79b7b
#
_cell.length_a   1.000
_cell.length_b   1.000
_cell.length_c   1.000
_cell.angle_alpha   90.00
_cell.angle_beta   90.00
_cell.angle_gamma   90.00
#
_symmetry.space_group_name_H-M   'P 1'
#
loop_
_entity.id
_entity.type
_entity.pdbx_description
1 polymer ?
#
loop_
_entity_poly.entity_id
_entity_poly.type
_entity_poly.pdbx_seq_one_letter_code
_entity_poly.pdbx_strand_id
1 'polypeptide(L)'
;CHAFERREQLRLLRQCLPVAMWPEQDRVVWEAACTPTSILEDTGGELTHLSPISQRKTTKGWGRFLNHLRFNDPAALLEPVAARITLSRVRGYVRRLEELNNSTRTVLCRLQELIDAARVLAPDTEFALINRIASHVRGRHRPARPKTNRVMADEVVTFACDLMEAAEAKTGSEGAVQFRDGLMLLLLAHLPLRRKNFTALALGQSLVFRQGQWFITLTPAQTKTHAYFEAAVHPNLVPWLETYLTQHRPVLLAREGRWKANPGERLWISSHGSPMTE
;
A
#
# COMPACT_ATOMS: atom_id res chain seq x y z
N CYS A 1 8.00 4.59 -33.34
CA CYS A 1 9.27 4.21 -32.65
C CYS A 1 9.57 5.09 -31.45
N HIS A 2 9.79 6.39 -31.57
CA HIS A 2 10.22 7.27 -30.47
C HIS A 2 9.30 7.31 -29.24
N ALA A 3 7.99 7.24 -29.40
CA ALA A 3 7.05 7.25 -28.24
C ALA A 3 7.09 5.93 -27.44
N PHE A 4 7.31 4.81 -28.09
CA PHE A 4 7.45 3.49 -27.45
C PHE A 4 8.79 3.40 -26.71
N GLU A 5 9.88 3.80 -27.34
CA GLU A 5 11.22 3.84 -26.74
C GLU A 5 11.25 4.75 -25.50
N ARG A 6 10.62 5.92 -25.58
CA ARG A 6 10.51 6.84 -24.44
C ARG A 6 9.68 6.26 -23.29
N ARG A 7 8.60 5.51 -23.59
CA ARG A 7 7.80 4.83 -22.56
C ARG A 7 8.59 3.72 -21.87
N GLU A 8 9.32 2.92 -22.64
CA GLU A 8 10.14 1.85 -22.10
C GLU A 8 11.30 2.39 -21.26
N GLN A 9 11.98 3.42 -21.72
CA GLN A 9 13.01 4.11 -20.95
C GLN A 9 12.47 4.69 -19.64
N LEU A 10 11.27 5.31 -19.66
CA LEU A 10 10.62 5.80 -18.45
C LEU A 10 10.22 4.67 -17.51
N ARG A 11 9.84 3.51 -18.04
CA ARG A 11 9.52 2.30 -17.27
C ARG A 11 10.76 1.78 -16.55
N LEU A 12 11.87 1.62 -17.27
CA LEU A 12 13.16 1.17 -16.70
C LEU A 12 13.65 2.11 -15.59
N LEU A 13 13.51 3.41 -15.80
CA LEU A 13 13.93 4.42 -14.83
C LEU A 13 13.05 4.51 -13.58
N ARG A 14 11.83 3.98 -13.63
CA ARG A 14 10.92 3.86 -12.47
C ARG A 14 11.13 2.58 -11.67
N GLN A 15 11.91 1.63 -12.18
CA GLN A 15 12.16 0.36 -11.50
C GLN A 15 12.98 0.56 -10.22
N CYS A 16 12.75 -0.34 -9.26
CA CYS A 16 13.64 -0.52 -8.12
C CYS A 16 14.56 -1.68 -8.44
N LEU A 17 15.85 -1.51 -8.23
CA LEU A 17 16.77 -2.62 -8.33
C LEU A 17 16.43 -3.64 -7.23
N PRO A 18 16.11 -4.90 -7.56
CA PRO A 18 15.82 -5.92 -6.56
C PRO A 18 17.08 -6.23 -5.74
N VAL A 19 16.92 -6.69 -4.50
CA VAL A 19 18.03 -6.97 -3.57
C VAL A 19 19.08 -7.88 -4.20
N ALA A 20 18.66 -8.91 -4.91
CA ALA A 20 19.56 -9.83 -5.61
C ALA A 20 20.51 -9.17 -6.64
N MET A 21 20.20 -7.95 -7.07
CA MET A 21 21.02 -7.16 -8.01
C MET A 21 21.77 -6.00 -7.33
N TRP A 22 21.72 -5.89 -6.02
CA TRP A 22 22.47 -4.89 -5.29
C TRP A 22 23.97 -5.25 -5.27
N PRO A 23 24.87 -4.28 -5.06
CA PRO A 23 26.24 -4.58 -4.72
C PRO A 23 26.31 -5.59 -3.56
N GLU A 24 27.25 -6.52 -3.63
CA GLU A 24 27.31 -7.63 -2.67
C GLU A 24 27.42 -7.15 -1.22
N GLN A 25 28.25 -6.15 -0.96
CA GLN A 25 28.39 -5.54 0.36
C GLN A 25 27.06 -4.99 0.91
N ASP A 26 26.23 -4.37 0.07
CA ASP A 26 24.94 -3.83 0.49
C ASP A 26 23.95 -4.96 0.79
N ARG A 27 23.97 -6.00 -0.06
CA ARG A 27 23.08 -7.15 0.07
C ARG A 27 23.35 -7.91 1.36
N VAL A 28 24.62 -8.21 1.67
CA VAL A 28 25.02 -8.94 2.89
C VAL A 28 24.56 -8.20 4.13
N VAL A 29 24.85 -6.90 4.23
CA VAL A 29 24.41 -6.07 5.38
C VAL A 29 22.89 -6.00 5.46
N TRP A 30 22.20 -5.83 4.32
CA TRP A 30 20.75 -5.73 4.29
C TRP A 30 20.05 -7.04 4.70
N GLU A 31 20.52 -8.17 4.23
CA GLU A 31 20.00 -9.50 4.55
C GLU A 31 20.21 -9.81 6.05
N ALA A 32 21.38 -9.48 6.60
CA ALA A 32 21.64 -9.58 8.03
C ALA A 32 20.70 -8.71 8.85
N ALA A 33 20.48 -7.45 8.46
CA ALA A 33 19.56 -6.53 9.15
C ALA A 33 18.10 -7.01 9.12
N CYS A 34 17.68 -7.76 8.09
CA CYS A 34 16.34 -8.33 7.97
C CYS A 34 16.18 -9.68 8.67
N THR A 35 17.27 -10.34 9.06
CA THR A 35 17.25 -11.68 9.68
C THR A 35 17.16 -11.56 11.19
N PRO A 36 16.19 -12.21 11.86
CA PRO A 36 16.13 -12.23 13.32
C PRO A 36 17.42 -12.82 13.91
N THR A 37 18.00 -12.12 14.84
CA THR A 37 19.22 -12.54 15.55
C THR A 37 18.92 -12.85 17.03
N SER A 38 19.81 -13.61 17.66
CA SER A 38 19.76 -13.81 19.11
C SER A 38 20.12 -12.51 19.84
N ILE A 39 19.59 -12.32 21.04
CA ILE A 39 19.97 -11.21 21.93
C ILE A 39 21.49 -11.20 22.26
N LEU A 40 22.14 -12.33 22.04
CA LEU A 40 23.58 -12.51 22.30
C LEU A 40 24.46 -12.17 21.09
N GLU A 41 23.87 -11.80 19.95
CA GLU A 41 24.61 -11.40 18.73
C GLU A 41 24.68 -9.88 18.63
N ASP A 42 25.88 -9.34 18.48
CA ASP A 42 26.12 -7.89 18.46
C ASP A 42 25.70 -7.20 17.16
N THR A 43 25.38 -7.95 16.10
CA THR A 43 25.06 -7.41 14.77
C THR A 43 23.88 -8.12 14.11
N GLY A 44 23.09 -7.37 13.37
CA GLY A 44 21.95 -7.90 12.61
C GLY A 44 20.61 -7.68 13.31
N GLY A 45 19.55 -7.94 12.59
CA GLY A 45 18.19 -7.84 13.10
C GLY A 45 17.63 -6.43 13.29
N GLU A 46 18.33 -5.37 12.87
CA GLU A 46 17.93 -3.97 13.07
C GLU A 46 16.57 -3.65 12.44
N LEU A 47 16.19 -4.36 11.40
CA LEU A 47 14.91 -4.16 10.71
C LEU A 47 13.81 -5.12 11.16
N THR A 48 14.07 -6.06 12.04
CA THR A 48 13.10 -7.08 12.46
C THR A 48 11.93 -6.53 13.26
N HIS A 49 12.12 -5.39 13.94
CA HIS A 49 11.06 -4.65 14.62
C HIS A 49 10.08 -3.96 13.65
N LEU A 50 10.45 -3.79 12.38
CA LEU A 50 9.60 -3.17 11.37
C LEU A 50 8.60 -4.16 10.79
N SER A 51 7.40 -3.67 10.48
CA SER A 51 6.44 -4.46 9.71
C SER A 51 7.01 -4.84 8.32
N PRO A 52 6.60 -5.97 7.73
CA PRO A 52 7.04 -6.38 6.38
C PRO A 52 6.78 -5.31 5.30
N ILE A 53 5.73 -4.50 5.46
CA ILE A 53 5.43 -3.38 4.57
C ILE A 53 6.46 -2.27 4.71
N SER A 54 6.88 -1.96 5.95
CA SER A 54 7.90 -0.95 6.22
C SER A 54 9.27 -1.39 5.70
N GLN A 55 9.68 -2.64 5.97
CA GLN A 55 10.91 -3.22 5.40
C GLN A 55 10.92 -3.13 3.87
N ARG A 56 9.83 -3.57 3.21
CA ARG A 56 9.70 -3.50 1.75
C ARG A 56 9.77 -2.07 1.22
N LYS A 57 9.23 -1.10 1.96
CA LYS A 57 9.29 0.32 1.58
C LYS A 57 10.74 0.82 1.58
N THR A 58 11.49 0.54 2.62
CA THR A 58 12.90 0.92 2.77
C THR A 58 13.77 0.21 1.73
N THR A 59 13.57 -1.10 1.53
CA THR A 59 14.21 -1.87 0.44
C THR A 59 14.01 -1.20 -0.92
N LYS A 60 12.77 -0.85 -1.25
CA LYS A 60 12.47 -0.17 -2.51
C LYS A 60 13.10 1.22 -2.60
N GLY A 61 13.25 1.90 -1.48
CA GLY A 61 13.91 3.22 -1.41
C GLY A 61 15.36 3.13 -1.89
N TRP A 62 16.12 2.20 -1.29
CA TRP A 62 17.51 1.95 -1.69
C TRP A 62 17.61 1.47 -3.13
N GLY A 63 16.84 0.47 -3.52
CA GLY A 63 16.84 -0.06 -4.88
C GLY A 63 16.53 0.99 -5.96
N ARG A 64 15.72 2.03 -5.65
CA ARG A 64 15.49 3.16 -6.58
C ARG A 64 16.73 4.04 -6.72
N PHE A 65 17.41 4.31 -5.61
CA PHE A 65 18.63 5.11 -5.65
C PHE A 65 19.76 4.36 -6.38
N LEU A 66 19.95 3.08 -6.12
CA LEU A 66 20.89 2.23 -6.87
C LEU A 66 20.55 2.19 -8.38
N ASN A 67 19.27 2.09 -8.72
CA ASN A 67 18.85 2.13 -10.12
C ASN A 67 19.14 3.49 -10.77
N HIS A 68 19.00 4.59 -10.03
CA HIS A 68 19.41 5.91 -10.50
C HIS A 68 20.91 5.96 -10.76
N LEU A 69 21.74 5.45 -9.84
CA LEU A 69 23.20 5.40 -10.01
C LEU A 69 23.59 4.52 -11.19
N ARG A 70 22.96 3.35 -11.34
CA ARG A 70 23.22 2.43 -12.46
C ARG A 70 23.12 3.11 -13.83
N PHE A 71 22.21 4.06 -13.99
CA PHE A 71 22.03 4.76 -15.27
C PHE A 71 22.88 6.03 -15.41
N ASN A 72 23.25 6.67 -14.31
CA ASN A 72 23.88 8.00 -14.36
C ASN A 72 25.35 7.98 -13.93
N ASP A 73 25.75 7.03 -13.08
CA ASP A 73 27.10 6.88 -12.54
C ASP A 73 27.33 5.43 -12.10
N PRO A 74 27.46 4.48 -13.07
CA PRO A 74 27.58 3.05 -12.75
C PRO A 74 28.79 2.73 -11.87
N ALA A 75 29.88 3.49 -11.97
CA ALA A 75 31.08 3.30 -11.17
C ALA A 75 30.80 3.49 -9.67
N ALA A 76 29.85 4.32 -9.32
CA ALA A 76 29.43 4.53 -7.93
C ALA A 76 28.92 3.23 -7.25
N LEU A 77 28.43 2.26 -8.00
CA LEU A 77 27.98 0.99 -7.42
C LEU A 77 29.13 0.17 -6.81
N LEU A 78 30.36 0.44 -7.20
CA LEU A 78 31.56 -0.21 -6.66
C LEU A 78 32.10 0.48 -5.41
N GLU A 79 31.62 1.69 -5.11
CA GLU A 79 32.04 2.47 -3.94
C GLU A 79 31.32 1.98 -2.65
N PRO A 80 31.88 2.22 -1.47
CA PRO A 80 31.17 2.05 -0.20
C PRO A 80 29.90 2.90 -0.12
N VAL A 81 28.91 2.46 0.66
CA VAL A 81 27.61 3.13 0.80
C VAL A 81 27.74 4.63 1.12
N ALA A 82 28.60 4.99 2.07
CA ALA A 82 28.83 6.39 2.47
C ALA A 82 29.35 7.25 1.31
N ALA A 83 30.26 6.73 0.51
CA ALA A 83 30.84 7.44 -0.63
C ALA A 83 29.85 7.62 -1.80
N ARG A 84 28.84 6.75 -1.92
CA ARG A 84 27.80 6.88 -2.94
C ARG A 84 26.86 8.06 -2.70
N ILE A 85 26.71 8.51 -1.46
CA ILE A 85 25.74 9.57 -1.07
C ILE A 85 26.43 10.93 -1.10
N THR A 86 26.67 11.42 -2.30
CA THR A 86 27.24 12.75 -2.53
C THR A 86 26.16 13.78 -2.86
N LEU A 87 26.50 15.08 -2.70
CA LEU A 87 25.60 16.17 -3.03
C LEU A 87 25.14 16.14 -4.49
N SER A 88 26.05 15.85 -5.42
CA SER A 88 25.75 15.79 -6.85
C SER A 88 24.81 14.64 -7.18
N ARG A 89 25.07 13.44 -6.64
CA ARG A 89 24.27 12.23 -6.88
C ARG A 89 22.87 12.35 -6.30
N VAL A 90 22.73 12.86 -5.05
CA VAL A 90 21.41 13.04 -4.43
C VAL A 90 20.62 14.16 -5.12
N ARG A 91 21.27 15.26 -5.56
CA ARG A 91 20.62 16.29 -6.39
C ARG A 91 20.17 15.74 -7.74
N GLY A 92 21.00 14.93 -8.39
CA GLY A 92 20.65 14.22 -9.62
C GLY A 92 19.43 13.31 -9.42
N TYR A 93 19.40 12.56 -8.33
CA TYR A 93 18.26 11.71 -7.97
C TYR A 93 16.96 12.50 -7.76
N VAL A 94 17.03 13.65 -7.03
CA VAL A 94 15.87 14.54 -6.85
C VAL A 94 15.37 15.07 -8.19
N ARG A 95 16.28 15.60 -9.05
CA ARG A 95 15.93 16.07 -10.38
C ARG A 95 15.24 14.99 -11.18
N ARG A 96 15.77 13.78 -11.12
CA ARG A 96 15.17 12.62 -11.77
C ARG A 96 13.75 12.32 -11.29
N LEU A 97 13.52 12.37 -9.97
CA LEU A 97 12.18 12.19 -9.41
C LEU A 97 11.21 13.30 -9.87
N GLU A 98 11.69 14.53 -10.01
CA GLU A 98 10.90 15.66 -10.51
C GLU A 98 10.57 15.50 -12.01
N GLU A 99 11.51 15.05 -12.84
CA GLU A 99 11.31 14.72 -14.27
C GLU A 99 10.26 13.61 -14.47
N LEU A 100 10.19 12.66 -13.53
CA LEU A 100 9.17 11.62 -13.48
C LEU A 100 7.79 12.14 -12.99
N ASN A 101 7.66 13.45 -12.83
CA ASN A 101 6.43 14.13 -12.43
C ASN A 101 5.92 13.76 -11.04
N ASN A 102 6.82 13.45 -10.11
CA ASN A 102 6.47 13.20 -8.73
C ASN A 102 6.14 14.52 -8.00
N SER A 103 5.14 14.48 -7.12
CA SER A 103 4.83 15.59 -6.23
C SER A 103 5.97 15.80 -5.20
N THR A 104 6.08 17.00 -4.65
CA THR A 104 7.03 17.33 -3.57
C THR A 104 6.95 16.31 -2.43
N ARG A 105 5.73 15.93 -2.01
CA ARG A 105 5.54 14.93 -0.96
C ARG A 105 6.13 13.57 -1.34
N THR A 106 5.96 13.14 -2.58
CA THR A 106 6.55 11.88 -3.06
C THR A 106 8.08 11.96 -3.04
N VAL A 107 8.66 13.06 -3.52
CA VAL A 107 10.12 13.27 -3.50
C VAL A 107 10.65 13.22 -2.06
N LEU A 108 10.00 13.91 -1.12
CA LEU A 108 10.37 13.89 0.30
C LEU A 108 10.27 12.47 0.90
N CYS A 109 9.23 11.71 0.57
CA CYS A 109 9.12 10.31 0.98
C CYS A 109 10.27 9.45 0.43
N ARG A 110 10.69 9.68 -0.82
CA ARG A 110 11.82 8.94 -1.43
C ARG A 110 13.16 9.30 -0.79
N LEU A 111 13.36 10.55 -0.40
CA LEU A 111 14.55 10.97 0.36
C LEU A 111 14.56 10.35 1.76
N GLN A 112 13.40 10.27 2.43
CA GLN A 112 13.30 9.60 3.73
C GLN A 112 13.60 8.10 3.61
N GLU A 113 13.06 7.43 2.59
CA GLU A 113 13.36 6.01 2.31
C GLU A 113 14.85 5.79 2.04
N LEU A 114 15.52 6.75 1.38
CA LEU A 114 16.97 6.70 1.14
C LEU A 114 17.75 6.84 2.46
N ILE A 115 17.36 7.78 3.33
CA ILE A 115 18.00 7.95 4.65
C ILE A 115 17.82 6.70 5.51
N ASP A 116 16.60 6.17 5.57
CA ASP A 116 16.28 5.00 6.38
C ASP A 116 17.12 3.78 5.96
N ALA A 117 17.27 3.57 4.65
CA ALA A 117 18.12 2.50 4.13
C ALA A 117 19.62 2.76 4.37
N ALA A 118 20.08 3.98 4.12
CA ALA A 118 21.49 4.34 4.29
C ALA A 118 21.97 4.19 5.74
N ARG A 119 21.12 4.48 6.71
CA ARG A 119 21.44 4.29 8.15
C ARG A 119 21.64 2.82 8.52
N VAL A 120 20.92 1.93 7.88
CA VAL A 120 21.09 0.49 8.09
C VAL A 120 22.39 0.00 7.44
N LEU A 121 22.67 0.48 6.21
CA LEU A 121 23.80 0.01 5.42
C LEU A 121 25.15 0.65 5.82
N ALA A 122 25.11 1.80 6.47
CA ALA A 122 26.29 2.53 6.95
C ALA A 122 25.93 3.30 8.25
N PRO A 123 25.75 2.60 9.40
CA PRO A 123 25.24 3.17 10.64
C PRO A 123 26.12 4.29 11.21
N ASP A 124 27.42 4.21 11.01
CA ASP A 124 28.42 5.17 11.53
C ASP A 124 28.51 6.45 10.66
N THR A 125 27.66 6.58 9.64
CA THR A 125 27.71 7.70 8.71
C THR A 125 26.58 8.68 8.94
N GLU A 126 26.90 9.96 9.06
CA GLU A 126 25.90 11.02 9.12
C GLU A 126 25.42 11.42 7.72
N PHE A 127 24.10 11.40 7.53
CA PHE A 127 23.45 11.76 6.28
C PHE A 127 22.77 13.15 6.34
N ALA A 128 23.36 14.12 7.06
CA ALA A 128 22.86 15.49 7.19
C ALA A 128 22.65 16.17 5.83
N LEU A 129 23.44 15.79 4.83
CA LEU A 129 23.32 16.25 3.45
C LEU A 129 21.93 15.99 2.86
N ILE A 130 21.38 14.80 3.05
CA ILE A 130 20.06 14.44 2.50
C ILE A 130 18.98 15.28 3.18
N ASN A 131 19.09 15.50 4.49
CA ASN A 131 18.15 16.34 5.25
C ASN A 131 18.17 17.80 4.75
N ARG A 132 19.34 18.37 4.42
CA ARG A 132 19.44 19.71 3.81
C ARG A 132 18.76 19.76 2.46
N ILE A 133 18.97 18.75 1.60
CA ILE A 133 18.30 18.66 0.31
C ILE A 133 16.78 18.52 0.50
N ALA A 134 16.32 17.69 1.43
CA ALA A 134 14.91 17.53 1.75
C ALA A 134 14.25 18.85 2.21
N SER A 135 14.94 19.64 3.05
CA SER A 135 14.47 20.95 3.47
C SER A 135 14.34 21.91 2.28
N HIS A 136 15.31 21.89 1.38
CA HIS A 136 15.26 22.70 0.15
C HIS A 136 14.11 22.28 -0.79
N VAL A 137 13.90 20.97 -0.97
CA VAL A 137 12.76 20.43 -1.75
C VAL A 137 11.42 20.84 -1.12
N ARG A 138 11.33 20.86 0.21
CA ARG A 138 10.12 21.29 0.93
C ARG A 138 9.78 22.76 0.65
N GLY A 139 10.78 23.63 0.56
CA GLY A 139 10.60 25.05 0.21
C GLY A 139 10.11 25.29 -1.23
N ARG A 140 10.33 24.34 -2.14
CA ARG A 140 9.90 24.44 -3.55
C ARG A 140 8.55 23.75 -3.79
N HIS A 141 7.58 23.93 -2.93
CA HIS A 141 6.33 23.17 -2.95
C HIS A 141 5.71 23.07 -4.36
N ARG A 142 5.67 21.84 -4.89
CA ARG A 142 4.85 21.48 -6.05
C ARG A 142 3.60 20.78 -5.53
N PRO A 143 2.40 21.32 -5.75
CA PRO A 143 1.18 20.71 -5.26
C PRO A 143 1.00 19.33 -5.87
N ALA A 144 0.40 18.42 -5.10
CA ALA A 144 -0.21 17.23 -5.67
C ALA A 144 -1.28 17.65 -6.68
N ARG A 145 -1.64 16.75 -7.60
CA ARG A 145 -2.72 17.00 -8.56
C ARG A 145 -3.91 17.67 -7.87
N PRO A 146 -4.45 18.75 -8.42
CA PRO A 146 -5.64 19.36 -7.85
C PRO A 146 -6.75 18.30 -7.75
N LYS A 147 -7.40 18.25 -6.60
CA LYS A 147 -8.61 17.44 -6.43
C LYS A 147 -9.73 18.15 -7.19
N THR A 148 -10.03 17.67 -8.40
CA THR A 148 -11.01 18.31 -9.29
C THR A 148 -12.43 17.98 -8.92
N ASN A 149 -12.69 16.78 -8.39
CA ASN A 149 -14.05 16.36 -8.03
C ASN A 149 -14.10 16.01 -6.54
N ARG A 150 -14.90 16.76 -5.80
CA ARG A 150 -15.28 16.42 -4.43
C ARG A 150 -16.70 15.92 -4.50
N VAL A 151 -16.92 14.68 -4.14
CA VAL A 151 -18.24 14.08 -3.94
C VAL A 151 -18.56 14.18 -2.46
N MET A 152 -19.75 14.62 -2.11
CA MET A 152 -20.19 14.70 -0.73
C MET A 152 -20.60 13.32 -0.24
N ALA A 153 -20.58 13.10 1.08
CA ALA A 153 -20.87 11.79 1.64
C ALA A 153 -22.30 11.33 1.40
N ASP A 154 -23.26 12.27 1.43
CA ASP A 154 -24.66 12.03 1.12
C ASP A 154 -24.88 11.62 -0.35
N GLU A 155 -24.18 12.24 -1.28
CA GLU A 155 -24.19 11.82 -2.69
C GLU A 155 -23.69 10.38 -2.86
N VAL A 156 -22.64 9.99 -2.10
CA VAL A 156 -22.14 8.60 -2.11
C VAL A 156 -23.15 7.64 -1.53
N VAL A 157 -23.84 8.03 -0.44
CA VAL A 157 -24.90 7.21 0.18
C VAL A 157 -26.06 7.01 -0.79
N THR A 158 -26.57 8.09 -1.38
CA THR A 158 -27.66 8.01 -2.37
C THR A 158 -27.27 7.11 -3.54
N PHE A 159 -26.11 7.36 -4.14
CA PHE A 159 -25.63 6.54 -5.25
C PHE A 159 -25.46 5.05 -4.88
N ALA A 160 -25.00 4.77 -3.65
CA ALA A 160 -24.85 3.39 -3.17
C ALA A 160 -26.21 2.67 -3.03
N CYS A 161 -27.23 3.37 -2.52
CA CYS A 161 -28.58 2.83 -2.43
C CYS A 161 -29.18 2.58 -3.83
N ASP A 162 -29.12 3.57 -4.71
CA ASP A 162 -29.58 3.44 -6.09
C ASP A 162 -28.91 2.26 -6.82
N LEU A 163 -27.60 2.07 -6.56
CA LEU A 163 -26.84 0.97 -7.15
C LEU A 163 -27.34 -0.40 -6.66
N MET A 164 -27.66 -0.53 -5.37
CA MET A 164 -28.19 -1.77 -4.80
C MET A 164 -29.63 -2.04 -5.24
N GLU A 165 -30.50 -1.02 -5.27
CA GLU A 165 -31.87 -1.13 -5.79
C GLU A 165 -31.89 -1.56 -7.27
N ALA A 166 -31.04 -0.93 -8.08
CA ALA A 166 -30.92 -1.31 -9.50
C ALA A 166 -30.33 -2.72 -9.70
N ALA A 167 -29.63 -3.26 -8.70
CA ALA A 167 -29.11 -4.62 -8.75
C ALA A 167 -30.21 -5.69 -8.63
N GLU A 168 -31.33 -5.39 -7.98
CA GLU A 168 -32.46 -6.31 -7.81
C GLU A 168 -33.13 -6.64 -9.15
N ALA A 169 -33.08 -5.73 -10.12
CA ALA A 169 -33.59 -5.97 -11.48
C ALA A 169 -32.68 -6.87 -12.31
N LYS A 170 -31.48 -7.19 -11.81
CA LYS A 170 -30.47 -8.01 -12.51
C LYS A 170 -30.40 -9.40 -11.91
N THR A 171 -30.23 -10.39 -12.78
CA THR A 171 -30.11 -11.79 -12.35
C THR A 171 -28.65 -12.24 -12.27
N GLY A 172 -28.40 -13.24 -11.42
CA GLY A 172 -27.11 -13.91 -11.35
C GLY A 172 -25.98 -13.04 -10.81
N SER A 173 -24.78 -13.28 -11.30
CA SER A 173 -23.57 -12.68 -10.75
C SER A 173 -23.41 -11.19 -11.05
N GLU A 174 -24.04 -10.66 -12.10
CA GLU A 174 -23.97 -9.23 -12.41
C GLU A 174 -24.69 -8.41 -11.33
N GLY A 175 -25.93 -8.80 -10.99
CA GLY A 175 -26.68 -8.20 -9.88
C GLY A 175 -25.92 -8.34 -8.55
N ALA A 176 -25.40 -9.53 -8.25
CA ALA A 176 -24.67 -9.76 -7.02
C ALA A 176 -23.38 -8.91 -6.87
N VAL A 177 -22.65 -8.69 -7.99
CA VAL A 177 -21.48 -7.80 -8.01
C VAL A 177 -21.90 -6.36 -7.78
N GLN A 178 -22.94 -5.91 -8.48
CA GLN A 178 -23.43 -4.53 -8.37
C GLN A 178 -23.95 -4.24 -6.95
N PHE A 179 -24.70 -5.16 -6.37
CA PHE A 179 -25.21 -5.02 -5.00
C PHE A 179 -24.06 -4.96 -3.99
N ARG A 180 -23.08 -5.87 -4.09
CA ARG A 180 -21.87 -5.84 -3.28
C ARG A 180 -21.16 -4.50 -3.35
N ASP A 181 -20.96 -3.97 -4.55
CA ASP A 181 -20.23 -2.72 -4.77
C ASP A 181 -20.98 -1.52 -4.16
N GLY A 182 -22.33 -1.50 -4.27
CA GLY A 182 -23.17 -0.54 -3.57
C GLY A 182 -23.03 -0.63 -2.04
N LEU A 183 -23.11 -1.85 -1.49
CA LEU A 183 -22.92 -2.06 -0.04
C LEU A 183 -21.53 -1.67 0.44
N MET A 184 -20.48 -1.91 -0.36
CA MET A 184 -19.11 -1.48 -0.06
C MET A 184 -19.01 0.04 0.05
N LEU A 185 -19.62 0.77 -0.89
CA LEU A 185 -19.67 2.23 -0.85
C LEU A 185 -20.44 2.74 0.35
N LEU A 186 -21.63 2.18 0.61
CA LEU A 186 -22.46 2.56 1.73
C LEU A 186 -21.76 2.34 3.08
N LEU A 187 -21.13 1.18 3.26
CA LEU A 187 -20.39 0.87 4.48
C LEU A 187 -19.19 1.81 4.68
N LEU A 188 -18.43 2.10 3.62
CA LEU A 188 -17.30 3.03 3.69
C LEU A 188 -17.71 4.48 3.91
N ALA A 189 -18.88 4.89 3.44
CA ALA A 189 -19.43 6.24 3.72
C ALA A 189 -19.77 6.42 5.20
N HIS A 190 -20.29 5.39 5.86
CA HIS A 190 -20.62 5.43 7.29
C HIS A 190 -19.43 5.11 8.18
N LEU A 191 -18.57 4.18 7.77
CA LEU A 191 -17.43 3.70 8.54
C LEU A 191 -16.18 3.61 7.65
N PRO A 192 -15.38 4.70 7.58
CA PRO A 192 -14.22 4.81 6.68
C PRO A 192 -13.04 3.98 7.18
N LEU A 193 -13.12 2.68 7.03
CA LEU A 193 -12.06 1.74 7.36
C LEU A 193 -10.85 1.89 6.41
N ARG A 194 -9.65 1.58 6.91
CA ARG A 194 -8.49 1.45 6.04
C ARG A 194 -8.70 0.32 5.05
N ARG A 195 -8.31 0.51 3.79
CA ARG A 195 -8.49 -0.46 2.70
C ARG A 195 -8.11 -1.89 3.12
N LYS A 196 -6.92 -2.09 3.72
CA LYS A 196 -6.47 -3.39 4.21
C LYS A 196 -7.48 -4.04 5.17
N ASN A 197 -8.00 -3.28 6.13
CA ASN A 197 -8.95 -3.82 7.11
C ASN A 197 -10.30 -4.07 6.47
N PHE A 198 -10.76 -3.18 5.60
CA PHE A 198 -12.01 -3.30 4.89
C PHE A 198 -12.07 -4.55 4.00
N THR A 199 -11.03 -4.77 3.17
CA THR A 199 -10.96 -5.96 2.31
C THR A 199 -10.77 -7.26 3.10
N ALA A 200 -10.21 -7.17 4.31
CA ALA A 200 -9.97 -8.31 5.19
C ALA A 200 -11.16 -8.67 6.09
N LEU A 201 -12.28 -7.93 6.04
CA LEU A 201 -13.45 -8.25 6.86
C LEU A 201 -13.90 -9.72 6.66
N ALA A 202 -14.18 -10.40 7.78
CA ALA A 202 -14.57 -11.81 7.80
C ALA A 202 -15.69 -12.04 8.82
N LEU A 203 -16.65 -12.86 8.44
CA LEU A 203 -17.80 -13.24 9.27
C LEU A 203 -17.33 -14.02 10.50
N GLY A 204 -17.94 -13.75 11.64
CA GLY A 204 -17.61 -14.38 12.90
C GLY A 204 -16.24 -13.97 13.51
N GLN A 205 -15.46 -13.17 12.80
CA GLN A 205 -14.15 -12.68 13.25
C GLN A 205 -14.12 -11.16 13.41
N SER A 206 -14.17 -10.43 12.28
CA SER A 206 -14.15 -8.97 12.27
C SER A 206 -15.50 -8.34 11.92
N LEU A 207 -16.44 -9.11 11.44
CA LEU A 207 -17.86 -8.76 11.35
C LEU A 207 -18.64 -9.78 12.18
N VAL A 208 -19.15 -9.37 13.33
CA VAL A 208 -19.78 -10.24 14.32
C VAL A 208 -21.19 -9.77 14.66
N PHE A 209 -22.10 -10.74 14.79
CA PHE A 209 -23.46 -10.49 15.27
C PHE A 209 -23.55 -10.90 16.74
N ARG A 210 -23.93 -9.96 17.61
CA ARG A 210 -24.11 -10.23 19.03
C ARG A 210 -25.17 -9.30 19.64
N GLN A 211 -25.92 -9.80 20.58
CA GLN A 211 -26.98 -9.04 21.25
C GLN A 211 -27.96 -8.33 20.29
N GLY A 212 -28.29 -9.00 19.18
CA GLY A 212 -29.22 -8.44 18.19
C GLY A 212 -28.62 -7.36 17.26
N GLN A 213 -27.30 -7.16 17.27
CA GLN A 213 -26.65 -6.10 16.48
C GLN A 213 -25.38 -6.58 15.81
N TRP A 214 -25.07 -6.06 14.62
CA TRP A 214 -23.80 -6.27 13.91
C TRP A 214 -22.73 -5.28 14.37
N PHE A 215 -21.52 -5.80 14.58
CA PHE A 215 -20.34 -5.03 14.94
C PHE A 215 -19.20 -5.31 13.99
N ILE A 216 -18.37 -4.29 13.72
CA ILE A 216 -17.07 -4.44 13.12
C ILE A 216 -16.02 -4.29 14.21
N THR A 217 -15.18 -5.32 14.37
CA THR A 217 -14.14 -5.39 15.40
C THR A 217 -12.79 -5.64 14.75
N LEU A 218 -11.77 -4.91 15.19
CA LEU A 218 -10.40 -5.11 14.72
C LEU A 218 -9.46 -5.22 15.94
N THR A 219 -8.65 -6.24 15.93
CA THR A 219 -7.64 -6.45 16.97
C THR A 219 -6.52 -5.41 16.87
N PRO A 220 -5.74 -5.18 17.95
CA PRO A 220 -4.57 -4.32 17.91
C PRO A 220 -3.58 -4.65 16.79
N ALA A 221 -3.40 -5.93 16.47
CA ALA A 221 -2.52 -6.38 15.38
C ALA A 221 -3.01 -5.97 13.99
N GLN A 222 -4.31 -5.75 13.81
CA GLN A 222 -4.93 -5.32 12.55
C GLN A 222 -4.93 -3.81 12.40
N THR A 223 -4.78 -3.05 13.47
CA THR A 223 -4.80 -1.59 13.43
C THR A 223 -3.39 -0.99 13.37
N LYS A 224 -3.23 0.12 12.67
CA LYS A 224 -1.94 0.81 12.59
C LYS A 224 -1.51 1.44 13.94
N THR A 225 -2.49 1.74 14.79
CA THR A 225 -2.29 2.37 16.10
C THR A 225 -2.11 1.36 17.21
N HIS A 226 -2.14 0.05 16.89
CA HIS A 226 -2.10 -1.05 17.86
C HIS A 226 -3.17 -0.94 18.95
N ALA A 227 -4.30 -0.29 18.64
CA ALA A 227 -5.44 -0.16 19.52
C ALA A 227 -6.59 -1.06 19.03
N TYR A 228 -7.34 -1.63 19.95
CA TYR A 228 -8.59 -2.32 19.65
C TYR A 228 -9.59 -1.31 19.04
N PHE A 229 -10.32 -1.76 18.03
CA PHE A 229 -11.35 -0.96 17.39
C PHE A 229 -12.65 -1.76 17.33
N GLU A 230 -13.73 -1.12 17.72
CA GLU A 230 -15.07 -1.67 17.60
C GLU A 230 -16.05 -0.56 17.21
N ALA A 231 -16.93 -0.88 16.28
CA ALA A 231 -18.02 0.00 15.89
C ALA A 231 -19.27 -0.83 15.55
N ALA A 232 -20.42 -0.40 16.02
CA ALA A 232 -21.68 -0.96 15.59
C ALA A 232 -21.95 -0.60 14.13
N VAL A 233 -22.49 -1.55 13.37
CA VAL A 233 -23.02 -1.28 12.03
C VAL A 233 -24.28 -0.46 12.19
N HIS A 234 -24.35 0.66 11.46
CA HIS A 234 -25.50 1.57 11.57
C HIS A 234 -26.80 0.84 11.20
N PRO A 235 -27.90 1.02 11.94
CA PRO A 235 -29.16 0.29 11.70
C PRO A 235 -29.66 0.34 10.26
N ASN A 236 -29.53 1.47 9.58
CA ASN A 236 -29.92 1.61 8.17
C ASN A 236 -29.11 0.76 7.19
N LEU A 237 -27.93 0.25 7.61
CA LEU A 237 -27.12 -0.63 6.77
C LEU A 237 -27.46 -2.10 6.98
N VAL A 238 -28.07 -2.44 8.11
CA VAL A 238 -28.32 -3.85 8.49
C VAL A 238 -29.16 -4.57 7.44
N PRO A 239 -30.29 -4.06 6.94
CA PRO A 239 -31.08 -4.74 5.91
C PRO A 239 -30.26 -5.05 4.64
N TRP A 240 -29.46 -4.09 4.17
CA TRP A 240 -28.60 -4.26 3.00
C TRP A 240 -27.49 -5.30 3.24
N LEU A 241 -26.89 -5.29 4.44
CA LEU A 241 -25.88 -6.27 4.82
C LEU A 241 -26.48 -7.70 4.85
N GLU A 242 -27.64 -7.87 5.47
CA GLU A 242 -28.30 -9.16 5.55
C GLU A 242 -28.78 -9.67 4.19
N THR A 243 -29.31 -8.80 3.33
CA THR A 243 -29.62 -9.13 1.94
C THR A 243 -28.38 -9.59 1.19
N TYR A 244 -27.25 -8.89 1.35
CA TYR A 244 -26.00 -9.33 0.73
C TYR A 244 -25.57 -10.69 1.22
N LEU A 245 -25.60 -10.93 2.52
CA LEU A 245 -25.14 -12.19 3.14
C LEU A 245 -26.02 -13.39 2.72
N THR A 246 -27.33 -13.19 2.61
CA THR A 246 -28.29 -14.27 2.35
C THR A 246 -28.58 -14.50 0.87
N GLN A 247 -28.52 -13.46 0.03
CA GLN A 247 -28.93 -13.56 -1.36
C GLN A 247 -27.75 -13.42 -2.34
N HIS A 248 -26.94 -12.38 -2.22
CA HIS A 248 -25.94 -12.04 -3.22
C HIS A 248 -24.58 -12.72 -3.00
N ARG A 249 -24.11 -12.80 -1.74
CA ARG A 249 -22.85 -13.46 -1.41
C ARG A 249 -22.85 -14.96 -1.82
N PRO A 250 -23.91 -15.75 -1.57
CA PRO A 250 -23.97 -17.13 -2.05
C PRO A 250 -23.85 -17.26 -3.58
N VAL A 251 -24.47 -16.35 -4.33
CA VAL A 251 -24.36 -16.32 -5.81
C VAL A 251 -22.92 -16.12 -6.26
N LEU A 252 -22.18 -15.23 -5.58
CA LEU A 252 -20.76 -15.01 -5.89
C LEU A 252 -19.89 -16.20 -5.47
N LEU A 253 -20.21 -16.85 -4.35
CA LEU A 253 -19.50 -18.05 -3.89
C LEU A 253 -19.73 -19.27 -4.79
N ALA A 254 -20.88 -19.38 -5.43
CA ALA A 254 -21.20 -20.48 -6.34
C ALA A 254 -20.45 -20.38 -7.69
N ARG A 255 -19.78 -19.25 -7.97
CA ARG A 255 -19.04 -19.11 -9.25
C ARG A 255 -17.81 -20.01 -9.27
N GLU A 256 -17.70 -20.78 -10.34
CA GLU A 256 -16.51 -21.56 -10.63
C GLU A 256 -15.52 -20.71 -11.43
N GLY A 257 -14.38 -20.40 -10.82
CA GLY A 257 -13.28 -19.65 -11.45
C GLY A 257 -12.04 -20.52 -11.58
N ARG A 258 -11.29 -20.35 -12.68
CA ARG A 258 -10.05 -21.10 -12.97
C ARG A 258 -8.97 -20.93 -11.86
N TRP A 259 -9.06 -19.85 -11.07
CA TRP A 259 -8.13 -19.47 -10.02
C TRP A 259 -8.83 -19.23 -8.69
N LYS A 260 -9.83 -20.03 -8.37
CA LYS A 260 -10.63 -19.86 -7.14
C LYS A 260 -9.78 -20.16 -5.90
N ALA A 261 -9.38 -19.10 -5.19
CA ALA A 261 -8.90 -19.26 -3.83
C ALA A 261 -10.10 -19.48 -2.91
N ASN A 262 -9.96 -20.37 -1.90
CA ASN A 262 -11.02 -20.57 -0.91
C ASN A 262 -11.30 -19.24 -0.18
N PRO A 263 -12.51 -18.67 -0.28
CA PRO A 263 -12.84 -17.40 0.35
C PRO A 263 -13.01 -17.53 1.87
N GLY A 264 -13.21 -18.73 2.42
CA GLY A 264 -13.50 -18.94 3.83
C GLY A 264 -14.64 -18.04 4.29
N GLU A 265 -14.46 -17.40 5.44
CA GLU A 265 -15.42 -16.47 6.04
C GLU A 265 -15.28 -15.02 5.53
N ARG A 266 -14.52 -14.75 4.45
CA ARG A 266 -14.37 -13.40 3.92
C ARG A 266 -15.72 -12.80 3.55
N LEU A 267 -15.94 -11.55 3.99
CA LEU A 267 -17.16 -10.82 3.66
C LEU A 267 -17.24 -10.52 2.16
N TRP A 268 -16.18 -9.97 1.60
CA TRP A 268 -16.17 -9.49 0.22
C TRP A 268 -15.67 -10.57 -0.74
N ILE A 269 -16.56 -10.98 -1.64
CA ILE A 269 -16.28 -11.99 -2.67
C ILE A 269 -16.18 -11.29 -4.03
N SER A 270 -15.13 -11.63 -4.77
CA SER A 270 -14.91 -11.07 -6.11
C SER A 270 -15.92 -11.60 -7.13
N SER A 271 -15.96 -11.00 -8.33
CA SER A 271 -16.76 -11.49 -9.46
C SER A 271 -16.39 -12.91 -9.92
N HIS A 272 -15.27 -13.45 -9.45
CA HIS A 272 -14.77 -14.80 -9.78
C HIS A 272 -14.91 -15.80 -8.62
N GLY A 273 -15.63 -15.46 -7.56
CA GLY A 273 -15.86 -16.34 -6.40
C GLY A 273 -14.67 -16.43 -5.42
N SER A 274 -13.61 -15.68 -5.63
CA SER A 274 -12.44 -15.61 -4.72
C SER A 274 -12.61 -14.46 -3.72
N PRO A 275 -11.89 -14.47 -2.57
CA PRO A 275 -11.88 -13.33 -1.68
C PRO A 275 -11.33 -12.09 -2.41
N MET A 276 -11.89 -10.92 -2.12
CA MET A 276 -11.30 -9.67 -2.62
C MET A 276 -9.99 -9.40 -1.88
N THR A 277 -8.99 -8.93 -2.64
CA THR A 277 -7.68 -8.52 -2.13
C THR A 277 -7.50 -7.00 -2.23
N GLU A 278 -6.47 -6.46 -1.58
CA GLU A 278 -6.11 -5.03 -1.64
C GLU A 278 -5.84 -4.53 -3.07
#